data_32be05c8854f54c235c7f20bde444fe8
#
_entry.id   32be05c8854f54c235c7f20bde444fe8
#
_cell.length_a   1.000
_cell.length_b   1.000
_cell.length_c   1.000
_cell.angle_alpha   90.00
_cell.angle_beta   90.00
_cell.angle_gamma   90.00
#
_symmetry.space_group_name_H-M   'P 1'
#
loop_
_entity.id
_entity.type
_entity.pdbx_description
1 polymer ?
#
loop_
_entity_poly.entity_id
_entity_poly.type
_entity_poly.pdbx_seq_one_letter_code
_entity_poly.pdbx_strand_id
1 'polypeptide(L)'
;MVVKFIEFFSNLAMPLMIIFIVLYGVMERKKVFDIFLDGAKEGVGVVNIFPTLVGLFVAIGALRSSGIIDLIVNFCTPIFNFMNFPTEILPLALIRPISGSSSIAVATDIMKNFGVDSKIGLMASVIMGSTETTVYTIAVYTSSVGIKKTRFVLCAALIADFVGIVTSVIVCNFLFS
;
A
#
# COMPACT_ATOMS: atom_id res chain seq x y z
N MET A 1 10.48 6.38 -25.95
CA MET A 1 11.72 7.05 -25.48
C MET A 1 11.57 7.53 -24.03
N VAL A 2 10.49 8.21 -23.67
CA VAL A 2 10.21 8.74 -22.31
C VAL A 2 10.18 7.63 -21.25
N VAL A 3 9.52 6.49 -21.51
CA VAL A 3 9.40 5.37 -20.56
C VAL A 3 10.78 4.79 -20.20
N LYS A 4 11.66 4.55 -21.18
CA LYS A 4 13.02 4.07 -20.93
C LYS A 4 13.88 5.06 -20.13
N PHE A 5 13.62 6.35 -20.29
CA PHE A 5 14.29 7.40 -19.53
C PHE A 5 13.82 7.37 -18.06
N ILE A 6 12.53 7.25 -17.84
CA ILE A 6 11.94 7.12 -16.49
C ILE A 6 12.42 5.85 -15.79
N GLU A 7 12.44 4.70 -16.48
CA GLU A 7 12.97 3.44 -15.96
C GLU A 7 14.45 3.55 -15.58
N PHE A 8 15.27 4.21 -16.41
CA PHE A 8 16.68 4.42 -16.12
C PHE A 8 16.88 5.25 -14.84
N PHE A 9 16.13 6.38 -14.71
CA PHE A 9 16.21 7.21 -13.51
C PHE A 9 15.66 6.51 -12.27
N SER A 10 14.59 5.74 -12.40
CA SER A 10 14.00 4.96 -11.31
C SER A 10 15.00 3.91 -10.80
N ASN A 11 15.66 3.19 -11.70
CA ASN A 11 16.66 2.18 -11.34
C ASN A 11 17.92 2.80 -10.72
N LEU A 12 18.25 4.04 -11.08
CA LEU A 12 19.41 4.75 -10.56
C LEU A 12 19.14 5.46 -9.22
N ALA A 13 17.88 5.74 -8.90
CA ALA A 13 17.50 6.53 -7.73
C ALA A 13 18.00 5.91 -6.42
N MET A 14 17.77 4.61 -6.20
CA MET A 14 18.22 3.91 -4.99
C MET A 14 19.76 3.87 -4.86
N PRO A 15 20.55 3.44 -5.88
CA PRO A 15 22.01 3.50 -5.81
C PRO A 15 22.54 4.91 -5.57
N LEU A 16 21.99 5.92 -6.24
CA LEU A 16 22.41 7.32 -6.06
C LEU A 16 22.14 7.81 -4.64
N MET A 17 20.97 7.48 -4.07
CA MET A 17 20.64 7.86 -2.70
C MET A 17 21.62 7.24 -1.71
N ILE A 18 21.97 5.96 -1.86
CA ILE A 18 22.92 5.28 -0.99
C ILE A 18 24.32 5.92 -1.11
N ILE A 19 24.78 6.15 -2.34
CA ILE A 19 26.07 6.81 -2.60
C ILE A 19 26.08 8.22 -2.00
N PHE A 20 25.01 8.99 -2.17
CA PHE A 20 24.89 10.33 -1.61
C PHE A 20 25.00 10.33 -0.08
N ILE A 21 24.29 9.44 0.61
CA ILE A 21 24.31 9.31 2.07
C ILE A 21 25.73 8.95 2.54
N VAL A 22 26.37 7.98 1.90
CA VAL A 22 27.75 7.54 2.25
C VAL A 22 28.75 8.65 2.01
N LEU A 23 28.70 9.30 0.85
CA LEU A 23 29.62 10.41 0.52
C LEU A 23 29.44 11.58 1.49
N TYR A 24 28.20 11.96 1.80
CA TYR A 24 27.92 13.01 2.75
C TYR A 24 28.49 12.67 4.13
N GLY A 25 28.30 11.45 4.61
CA GLY A 25 28.88 10.97 5.86
C GLY A 25 30.41 11.03 5.89
N VAL A 26 31.06 10.67 4.77
CA VAL A 26 32.53 10.77 4.64
C VAL A 26 32.98 12.25 4.62
N MET A 27 32.29 13.12 3.91
CA MET A 27 32.58 14.56 3.88
C MET A 27 32.48 15.21 5.28
N GLU A 28 31.49 14.80 6.05
CA GLU A 28 31.30 15.22 7.45
C GLU A 28 32.28 14.54 8.44
N ARG A 29 33.24 13.78 7.91
CA ARG A 29 34.22 13.01 8.71
C ARG A 29 33.57 12.07 9.74
N LYS A 30 32.38 11.57 9.46
CA LYS A 30 31.68 10.60 10.30
C LYS A 30 32.25 9.20 10.07
N LYS A 31 32.23 8.37 11.10
CA LYS A 31 32.57 6.94 10.97
C LYS A 31 31.37 6.20 10.36
N VAL A 32 31.23 6.30 9.04
CA VAL A 32 30.04 5.81 8.29
C VAL A 32 29.74 4.36 8.58
N PHE A 33 30.77 3.53 8.69
CA PHE A 33 30.59 2.10 8.99
C PHE A 33 30.05 1.85 10.41
N ASP A 34 30.58 2.58 11.40
CA ASP A 34 30.09 2.45 12.78
C ASP A 34 28.63 2.89 12.90
N ILE A 35 28.26 4.01 12.24
CA ILE A 35 26.87 4.49 12.18
C ILE A 35 25.98 3.49 11.47
N PHE A 36 26.45 2.87 10.39
CA PHE A 36 25.72 1.81 9.70
C PHE A 36 25.47 0.60 10.61
N LEU A 37 26.50 0.17 11.38
CA LEU A 37 26.37 -0.92 12.33
C LEU A 37 25.37 -0.61 13.47
N ASP A 38 25.36 0.62 13.94
CA ASP A 38 24.41 1.03 14.98
C ASP A 38 22.98 1.04 14.43
N GLY A 39 22.76 1.59 13.23
CA GLY A 39 21.49 1.49 12.53
C GLY A 39 21.05 0.04 12.27
N ALA A 40 21.98 -0.84 11.93
CA ALA A 40 21.70 -2.27 11.76
C ALA A 40 21.27 -2.94 13.08
N LYS A 41 21.89 -2.58 14.21
CA LYS A 41 21.48 -3.06 15.55
C LYS A 41 20.06 -2.60 15.89
N GLU A 42 19.73 -1.33 15.62
CA GLU A 42 18.38 -0.81 15.79
C GLU A 42 17.38 -1.58 14.91
N GLY A 43 17.76 -1.89 13.66
CA GLY A 43 16.97 -2.69 12.73
C GLY A 43 16.64 -4.10 13.25
N VAL A 44 17.53 -4.73 14.04
CA VAL A 44 17.25 -6.01 14.71
C VAL A 44 16.08 -5.89 15.70
N GLY A 45 15.86 -4.70 16.26
CA GLY A 45 14.70 -4.42 17.14
C GLY A 45 13.35 -4.66 16.46
N VAL A 46 13.29 -4.66 15.14
CA VAL A 46 12.09 -5.00 14.34
C VAL A 46 11.60 -6.43 14.63
N VAL A 47 12.48 -7.33 15.07
CA VAL A 47 12.09 -8.70 15.48
C VAL A 47 11.02 -8.68 16.58
N ASN A 48 10.97 -7.67 17.43
CA ASN A 48 9.94 -7.52 18.46
C ASN A 48 8.52 -7.32 17.91
N ILE A 49 8.39 -6.89 16.64
CA ILE A 49 7.11 -6.70 15.95
C ILE A 49 6.64 -8.01 15.29
N PHE A 50 7.53 -8.98 15.11
CA PHE A 50 7.25 -10.23 14.40
C PHE A 50 6.00 -10.98 14.94
N PRO A 51 5.77 -11.14 16.25
CA PRO A 51 4.56 -11.79 16.76
C PRO A 51 3.28 -11.07 16.33
N THR A 52 3.30 -9.72 16.33
CA THR A 52 2.17 -8.90 15.87
C THR A 52 1.89 -9.12 14.38
N LEU A 53 2.95 -9.18 13.55
CA LEU A 53 2.83 -9.45 12.12
C LEU A 53 2.23 -10.84 11.86
N VAL A 54 2.70 -11.87 12.57
CA VAL A 54 2.17 -13.22 12.42
C VAL A 54 0.68 -13.26 12.80
N GLY A 55 0.31 -12.66 13.94
CA GLY A 55 -1.09 -12.56 14.35
C GLY A 55 -1.97 -11.85 13.31
N LEU A 56 -1.48 -10.75 12.76
CA LEU A 56 -2.17 -9.99 11.73
C LEU A 56 -2.34 -10.81 10.43
N PHE A 57 -1.30 -11.48 9.96
CA PHE A 57 -1.37 -12.32 8.76
C PHE A 57 -2.34 -13.48 8.93
N VAL A 58 -2.37 -14.12 10.10
CA VAL A 58 -3.34 -15.18 10.41
C VAL A 58 -4.77 -14.62 10.41
N ALA A 59 -5.00 -13.46 11.03
CA ALA A 59 -6.32 -12.82 11.05
C ALA A 59 -6.78 -12.42 9.64
N ILE A 60 -5.92 -11.85 8.82
CA ILE A 60 -6.22 -11.49 7.42
C ILE A 60 -6.49 -12.76 6.59
N GLY A 61 -5.69 -13.83 6.80
CA GLY A 61 -5.90 -15.11 6.15
C GLY A 61 -7.27 -15.71 6.48
N ALA A 62 -7.65 -15.70 7.76
CA ALA A 62 -8.96 -16.15 8.22
C ALA A 62 -10.11 -15.32 7.65
N LEU A 63 -9.96 -13.98 7.62
CA LEU A 63 -10.93 -13.07 7.03
C LEU A 63 -11.14 -13.37 5.52
N ARG A 64 -10.05 -13.63 4.80
CA ARG A 64 -10.10 -13.95 3.39
C ARG A 64 -10.77 -15.32 3.12
N SER A 65 -10.43 -16.34 3.91
CA SER A 65 -10.98 -17.68 3.74
C SER A 65 -12.42 -17.83 4.24
N SER A 66 -12.92 -16.89 5.06
CA SER A 66 -14.29 -16.91 5.58
C SER A 66 -15.36 -16.51 4.57
N GLY A 67 -14.98 -15.95 3.40
CA GLY A 67 -15.92 -15.39 2.42
C GLY A 67 -16.58 -14.07 2.85
N ILE A 68 -16.18 -13.50 3.99
CA ILE A 68 -16.73 -12.22 4.47
C ILE A 68 -16.44 -11.09 3.47
N ILE A 69 -15.26 -11.10 2.84
CA ILE A 69 -14.89 -10.10 1.84
C ILE A 69 -15.86 -10.13 0.66
N ASP A 70 -16.15 -11.33 0.15
CA ASP A 70 -17.08 -11.51 -0.98
C ASP A 70 -18.51 -11.09 -0.61
N LEU A 71 -18.92 -11.35 0.63
CA LEU A 71 -20.21 -10.91 1.15
C LEU A 71 -20.29 -9.37 1.20
N ILE A 72 -19.24 -8.70 1.68
CA ILE A 72 -19.17 -7.22 1.71
C ILE A 72 -19.17 -6.65 0.29
N VAL A 73 -18.41 -7.23 -0.63
CA VAL A 73 -18.41 -6.83 -2.06
C VAL A 73 -19.82 -6.90 -2.62
N ASN A 74 -20.51 -8.03 -2.45
CA ASN A 74 -21.86 -8.23 -2.98
C ASN A 74 -22.87 -7.27 -2.37
N PHE A 75 -22.74 -6.95 -1.08
CA PHE A 75 -23.60 -5.99 -0.40
C PHE A 75 -23.35 -4.54 -0.85
N CYS A 76 -22.10 -4.19 -1.13
CA CYS A 76 -21.72 -2.84 -1.56
C CYS A 76 -21.98 -2.59 -3.06
N THR A 77 -21.95 -3.63 -3.89
CA THR A 77 -22.12 -3.53 -5.35
C THR A 77 -23.31 -2.67 -5.79
N PRO A 78 -24.55 -2.82 -5.26
CA PRO A 78 -25.68 -2.00 -5.70
C PRO A 78 -25.51 -0.51 -5.40
N ILE A 79 -24.83 -0.16 -4.30
CA ILE A 79 -24.57 1.23 -3.90
C ILE A 79 -23.54 1.86 -4.86
N PHE A 80 -22.48 1.13 -5.18
CA PHE A 80 -21.44 1.61 -6.08
C PHE A 80 -21.89 1.70 -7.53
N ASN A 81 -22.78 0.79 -7.96
CA ASN A 81 -23.42 0.88 -9.28
C ASN A 81 -24.24 2.17 -9.43
N PHE A 82 -24.94 2.58 -8.38
CA PHE A 82 -25.69 3.85 -8.38
C PHE A 82 -24.76 5.06 -8.53
N MET A 83 -23.53 4.97 -8.04
CA MET A 83 -22.50 6.02 -8.14
C MET A 83 -21.69 5.98 -9.43
N ASN A 84 -22.04 5.11 -10.41
CA ASN A 84 -21.22 4.83 -11.61
C ASN A 84 -19.77 4.44 -11.29
N PHE A 85 -19.55 3.78 -10.17
CA PHE A 85 -18.25 3.27 -9.77
C PHE A 85 -17.99 1.95 -10.48
N PRO A 86 -16.82 1.74 -11.13
CA PRO A 86 -16.53 0.48 -11.80
C PRO A 86 -16.54 -0.69 -10.81
N THR A 87 -17.43 -1.64 -11.03
CA THR A 87 -17.59 -2.82 -10.15
C THR A 87 -16.35 -3.70 -10.10
N GLU A 88 -15.57 -3.68 -11.17
CA GLU A 88 -14.30 -4.41 -11.31
C GLU A 88 -13.24 -3.94 -10.32
N ILE A 89 -13.29 -2.67 -9.92
CA ILE A 89 -12.36 -2.07 -8.96
C ILE A 89 -12.78 -2.30 -7.51
N LEU A 90 -14.05 -2.64 -7.26
CA LEU A 90 -14.61 -2.76 -5.92
C LEU A 90 -13.87 -3.79 -5.03
N PRO A 91 -13.52 -5.00 -5.51
CA PRO A 91 -12.75 -5.95 -4.72
C PRO A 91 -11.39 -5.38 -4.28
N LEU A 92 -10.71 -4.66 -5.18
CA LEU A 92 -9.44 -3.99 -4.88
C LEU A 92 -9.62 -2.92 -3.80
N ALA A 93 -10.63 -2.06 -3.96
CA ALA A 93 -10.94 -0.97 -3.03
C ALA A 93 -11.20 -1.47 -1.60
N LEU A 94 -11.89 -2.60 -1.45
CA LEU A 94 -12.21 -3.19 -0.15
C LEU A 94 -11.04 -3.95 0.48
N ILE A 95 -10.22 -4.61 -0.33
CA ILE A 95 -9.08 -5.41 0.16
C ILE A 95 -7.89 -4.50 0.49
N ARG A 96 -7.75 -3.37 -0.20
CA ARG A 96 -6.58 -2.50 -0.11
C ARG A 96 -6.26 -2.03 1.33
N PRO A 97 -7.21 -1.54 2.13
CA PRO A 97 -6.95 -1.15 3.50
C PRO A 97 -6.54 -2.31 4.42
N ILE A 98 -6.83 -3.56 4.03
CA ILE A 98 -6.68 -4.75 4.87
C ILE A 98 -5.38 -5.49 4.57
N SER A 99 -5.09 -5.75 3.28
CA SER A 99 -4.00 -6.64 2.86
C SER A 99 -3.31 -6.16 1.59
N GLY A 100 -2.05 -5.73 1.69
CA GLY A 100 -1.23 -5.31 0.56
C GLY A 100 -0.96 -6.43 -0.44
N SER A 101 -0.59 -7.63 0.03
CA SER A 101 -0.32 -8.78 -0.85
C SER A 101 -1.55 -9.25 -1.61
N SER A 102 -2.71 -9.28 -0.94
CA SER A 102 -3.97 -9.60 -1.60
C SER A 102 -4.38 -8.53 -2.61
N SER A 103 -4.13 -7.27 -2.30
CA SER A 103 -4.39 -6.15 -3.22
C SER A 103 -3.54 -6.22 -4.48
N ILE A 104 -2.25 -6.59 -4.36
CA ILE A 104 -1.37 -6.82 -5.51
C ILE A 104 -1.92 -7.96 -6.39
N ALA A 105 -2.39 -9.05 -5.78
CA ALA A 105 -2.97 -10.17 -6.52
C ALA A 105 -4.23 -9.74 -7.29
N VAL A 106 -5.16 -9.02 -6.63
CA VAL A 106 -6.38 -8.51 -7.26
C VAL A 106 -6.07 -7.48 -8.34
N ALA A 107 -5.16 -6.53 -8.09
CA ALA A 107 -4.76 -5.56 -9.10
C ALA A 107 -4.11 -6.22 -10.32
N THR A 108 -3.27 -7.25 -10.09
CA THR A 108 -2.66 -8.03 -11.17
C THR A 108 -3.71 -8.78 -11.98
N ASP A 109 -4.72 -9.36 -11.33
CA ASP A 109 -5.82 -10.03 -12.00
C ASP A 109 -6.66 -9.06 -12.84
N ILE A 110 -6.98 -7.89 -12.30
CA ILE A 110 -7.64 -6.81 -13.04
C ILE A 110 -6.83 -6.44 -14.29
N MET A 111 -5.53 -6.21 -14.15
CA MET A 111 -4.65 -5.85 -15.28
C MET A 111 -4.55 -6.97 -16.33
N LYS A 112 -4.58 -8.24 -15.93
CA LYS A 112 -4.57 -9.37 -16.84
C LYS A 112 -5.88 -9.50 -17.62
N ASN A 113 -7.02 -9.28 -16.97
CA ASN A 113 -8.33 -9.46 -17.57
C ASN A 113 -8.76 -8.29 -18.44
N PHE A 114 -8.43 -7.05 -18.05
CA PHE A 114 -8.88 -5.83 -18.71
C PHE A 114 -7.77 -5.12 -19.51
N GLY A 115 -6.51 -5.49 -19.29
CA GLY A 115 -5.34 -4.84 -19.90
C GLY A 115 -4.73 -3.77 -18.99
N VAL A 116 -3.40 -3.65 -19.04
CA VAL A 116 -2.62 -2.71 -18.19
C VAL A 116 -2.94 -1.27 -18.56
N ASP A 117 -3.06 -0.98 -19.85
CA ASP A 117 -3.32 0.37 -20.40
C ASP A 117 -4.82 0.68 -20.51
N SER A 118 -5.69 -0.24 -20.10
CA SER A 118 -7.12 0.02 -20.05
C SER A 118 -7.46 1.00 -18.92
N LYS A 119 -8.57 1.70 -19.05
CA LYS A 119 -9.07 2.61 -18.02
C LYS A 119 -9.17 1.93 -16.64
N ILE A 120 -9.62 0.68 -16.59
CA ILE A 120 -9.76 -0.11 -15.36
C ILE A 120 -8.38 -0.51 -14.82
N GLY A 121 -7.44 -0.92 -15.68
CA GLY A 121 -6.07 -1.23 -15.28
C GLY A 121 -5.33 -0.01 -14.73
N LEU A 122 -5.50 1.15 -15.38
CA LEU A 122 -4.95 2.42 -14.88
C LEU A 122 -5.55 2.84 -13.54
N MET A 123 -6.88 2.69 -13.35
CA MET A 123 -7.52 2.93 -12.06
C MET A 123 -6.95 2.04 -10.97
N ALA A 124 -6.77 0.74 -11.24
CA ALA A 124 -6.16 -0.18 -10.30
C ALA A 124 -4.74 0.25 -9.92
N SER A 125 -3.93 0.69 -10.88
CA SER A 125 -2.58 1.20 -10.65
C SER A 125 -2.57 2.46 -9.78
N VAL A 126 -3.46 3.41 -10.08
CA VAL A 126 -3.56 4.67 -9.32
C VAL A 126 -4.02 4.41 -7.89
N ILE A 127 -5.00 3.54 -7.67
CA ILE A 127 -5.46 3.15 -6.33
C ILE A 127 -4.32 2.50 -5.55
N MET A 128 -3.57 1.58 -6.17
CA MET A 128 -2.43 0.93 -5.52
C MET A 128 -1.33 1.91 -5.13
N GLY A 129 -1.12 2.98 -5.92
CA GLY A 129 -0.10 4.00 -5.66
C GLY A 129 -0.54 5.12 -4.71
N SER A 130 -1.84 5.39 -4.58
CA SER A 130 -2.39 6.51 -3.81
C SER A 130 -2.93 6.13 -2.43
N THR A 131 -3.05 4.84 -2.13
CA THR A 131 -3.56 4.33 -0.85
C THR A 131 -2.56 3.37 -0.20
N GLU A 132 -2.75 3.13 1.11
CA GLU A 132 -1.90 2.23 1.89
C GLU A 132 -2.70 1.08 2.51
N THR A 133 -1.98 0.11 3.09
CA THR A 133 -2.57 -1.01 3.84
C THR A 133 -2.84 -0.54 5.27
N THR A 134 -3.89 0.22 5.45
CA THR A 134 -4.21 1.00 6.65
C THR A 134 -4.22 0.17 7.92
N VAL A 135 -4.89 -0.98 7.94
CA VAL A 135 -5.01 -1.84 9.12
C VAL A 135 -3.63 -2.39 9.51
N TYR A 136 -2.85 -2.85 8.52
CA TYR A 136 -1.49 -3.34 8.74
C TYR A 136 -0.58 -2.23 9.28
N THR A 137 -0.57 -1.09 8.63
CA THR A 137 0.27 0.06 8.99
C THR A 137 -0.03 0.52 10.42
N ILE A 138 -1.29 0.71 10.78
CA ILE A 138 -1.68 1.10 12.14
C ILE A 138 -1.22 0.03 13.15
N ALA A 139 -1.45 -1.25 12.88
CA ALA A 139 -1.07 -2.33 13.79
C ALA A 139 0.45 -2.37 14.04
N VAL A 140 1.25 -2.27 12.97
CA VAL A 140 2.72 -2.29 13.06
C VAL A 140 3.24 -1.09 13.83
N TYR A 141 2.84 0.12 13.44
CA TYR A 141 3.36 1.34 14.06
C TYR A 141 2.92 1.48 15.54
N THR A 142 1.66 1.18 15.85
CA THR A 142 1.19 1.26 17.24
C THR A 142 1.82 0.20 18.12
N SER A 143 2.06 -1.00 17.58
CA SER A 143 2.75 -2.07 18.29
C SER A 143 4.21 -1.71 18.58
N SER A 144 4.92 -1.11 17.63
CA SER A 144 6.34 -0.76 17.79
C SER A 144 6.59 0.26 18.90
N VAL A 145 5.65 1.15 19.15
CA VAL A 145 5.73 2.19 20.20
C VAL A 145 4.84 1.89 21.42
N GLY A 146 4.24 0.70 21.49
CA GLY A 146 3.44 0.26 22.63
C GLY A 146 2.10 0.98 22.82
N ILE A 147 1.57 1.64 21.78
CA ILE A 147 0.28 2.32 21.82
C ILE A 147 -0.84 1.28 21.75
N LYS A 148 -1.66 1.20 22.81
CA LYS A 148 -2.79 0.25 22.90
C LYS A 148 -4.14 0.86 22.50
N LYS A 149 -4.28 2.19 22.49
CA LYS A 149 -5.54 2.88 22.21
C LYS A 149 -5.34 3.85 21.03
N THR A 150 -5.84 3.48 19.86
CA THR A 150 -5.73 4.27 18.63
C THR A 150 -6.84 5.31 18.47
N ARG A 151 -7.83 5.34 19.38
CA ARG A 151 -8.98 6.27 19.33
C ARG A 151 -9.60 6.34 17.94
N PHE A 152 -9.56 7.53 17.32
CA PHE A 152 -10.16 7.80 16.00
C PHE A 152 -9.24 7.50 14.82
N VAL A 153 -7.99 7.06 15.05
CA VAL A 153 -7.00 6.88 13.97
C VAL A 153 -7.50 5.91 12.91
N LEU A 154 -8.03 4.76 13.30
CA LEU A 154 -8.55 3.78 12.34
C LEU A 154 -9.71 4.35 11.51
N CYS A 155 -10.68 4.98 12.15
CA CYS A 155 -11.82 5.56 11.43
C CYS A 155 -11.38 6.69 10.48
N ALA A 156 -10.51 7.59 10.95
CA ALA A 156 -9.99 8.68 10.12
C ALA A 156 -9.19 8.16 8.92
N ALA A 157 -8.36 7.13 9.13
CA ALA A 157 -7.56 6.53 8.07
C ALA A 157 -8.43 5.79 7.03
N LEU A 158 -9.47 5.05 7.45
CA LEU A 158 -10.41 4.41 6.52
C LEU A 158 -11.24 5.43 5.72
N ILE A 159 -11.58 6.57 6.32
CA ILE A 159 -12.23 7.68 5.59
C ILE A 159 -11.25 8.26 4.56
N ALA A 160 -9.98 8.44 4.92
CA ALA A 160 -8.96 8.92 4.00
C ALA A 160 -8.74 7.95 2.82
N ASP A 161 -8.68 6.63 3.08
CA ASP A 161 -8.63 5.61 2.04
C ASP A 161 -9.83 5.69 1.10
N PHE A 162 -11.03 5.78 1.66
CA PHE A 162 -12.25 5.91 0.86
C PHE A 162 -12.21 7.15 -0.05
N VAL A 163 -11.83 8.31 0.50
CA VAL A 163 -11.68 9.54 -0.28
C VAL A 163 -10.60 9.39 -1.35
N GLY A 164 -9.46 8.77 -1.01
CA GLY A 164 -8.37 8.48 -1.96
C GLY A 164 -8.82 7.60 -3.11
N ILE A 165 -9.56 6.53 -2.82
CA ILE A 165 -10.10 5.60 -3.84
C ILE A 165 -11.11 6.32 -4.74
N VAL A 166 -12.08 7.04 -4.17
CA VAL A 166 -13.08 7.80 -4.94
C VAL A 166 -12.40 8.86 -5.83
N THR A 167 -11.45 9.60 -5.27
CA THR A 167 -10.68 10.60 -6.02
C THR A 167 -9.90 9.95 -7.17
N SER A 168 -9.26 8.80 -6.93
CA SER A 168 -8.55 8.05 -7.98
C SER A 168 -9.46 7.67 -9.14
N VAL A 169 -10.67 7.19 -8.85
CA VAL A 169 -11.67 6.86 -9.88
C VAL A 169 -12.12 8.10 -10.64
N ILE A 170 -12.41 9.20 -9.95
CA ILE A 170 -12.83 10.47 -10.58
C ILE A 170 -11.73 11.00 -11.51
N VAL A 171 -10.49 11.06 -11.02
CA VAL A 171 -9.35 11.55 -11.80
C VAL A 171 -9.09 10.67 -13.02
N CYS A 172 -9.11 9.35 -12.86
CA CYS A 172 -8.96 8.43 -13.99
C CYS A 172 -10.11 8.56 -14.99
N ASN A 173 -11.34 8.76 -14.52
CA ASN A 173 -12.48 9.01 -15.39
C ASN A 173 -12.31 10.29 -16.23
N PHE A 174 -11.73 11.32 -15.63
CA PHE A 174 -11.49 12.60 -16.31
C PHE A 174 -10.32 12.57 -17.28
N LEU A 175 -9.21 11.90 -16.89
CA LEU A 175 -7.97 11.89 -17.69
C LEU A 175 -8.00 10.87 -18.84
N PHE A 176 -8.73 9.76 -18.66
CA PHE A 176 -8.77 8.64 -19.62
C PHE A 176 -10.18 8.41 -20.18
N SER A 177 -10.90 9.51 -20.35
CA SER A 177 -12.23 9.56 -20.99
C SER A 177 -12.13 9.41 -22.50
#